data_5bbcbf57a926533f3361ebfd20989a01
#
_entry.id   5bbcbf57a926533f3361ebfd20989a01
#
_cell.length_a   1.000
_cell.length_b   1.000
_cell.length_c   1.000
_cell.angle_alpha   90.00
_cell.angle_beta   90.00
_cell.angle_gamma   90.00
#
_symmetry.space_group_name_H-M   'P 1'
#
loop_
_entity.id
_entity.type
_entity.pdbx_description
1 polymer ?
#
loop_
_entity_poly.entity_id
_entity_poly.type
_entity_poly.pdbx_seq_one_letter_code
_entity_poly.pdbx_strand_id
1 'polypeptide(L)'
;MKKHITFALLFAAALTAQAQQGGISGEMLNQIKQSYKATPADKAIRNALGGTSINTLALNQENRADFDTEFSHKVLSKGITDQQSSGRCWLFTGLNVLRSQMIAKYGLDEMEFSQNYCFFYDQLEKANLFLQGIIDTSGKPMDDKMVEWLFKHPLSDGGQFTGVSDIIEKYGLVPKSAMVETFSSENTGKMSSLIAVSYTHLRA
;
A
#
# COMPACT_ATOMS: atom_id res chain seq x y z
N MET A 1 25.41 12.05 -58.85
CA MET A 1 24.09 11.93 -58.16
C MET A 1 23.68 10.47 -57.90
N LYS A 2 23.78 9.51 -58.83
CA LYS A 2 23.34 8.11 -58.60
C LYS A 2 24.10 7.36 -57.49
N LYS A 3 25.42 7.60 -57.30
CA LYS A 3 26.25 6.93 -56.28
C LYS A 3 25.90 7.36 -54.83
N HIS A 4 25.46 8.58 -54.61
CA HIS A 4 25.09 9.08 -53.28
C HIS A 4 23.72 8.58 -52.83
N ILE A 5 22.79 8.33 -53.76
CA ILE A 5 21.47 7.78 -53.47
C ILE A 5 21.56 6.31 -53.04
N THR A 6 22.45 5.53 -53.68
CA THR A 6 22.67 4.13 -53.33
C THR A 6 23.30 3.99 -51.93
N PHE A 7 24.20 4.92 -51.55
CA PHE A 7 24.83 4.91 -50.22
C PHE A 7 23.83 5.32 -49.11
N ALA A 8 22.94 6.28 -49.39
CA ALA A 8 21.89 6.70 -48.46
C ALA A 8 20.83 5.59 -48.21
N LEU A 9 20.48 4.83 -49.26
CA LEU A 9 19.56 3.70 -49.15
C LEU A 9 20.16 2.52 -48.37
N LEU A 10 21.45 2.24 -48.54
CA LEU A 10 22.17 1.22 -47.75
C LEU A 10 22.29 1.60 -46.28
N PHE A 11 22.50 2.90 -45.97
CA PHE A 11 22.60 3.38 -44.62
C PHE A 11 21.23 3.38 -43.90
N ALA A 12 20.16 3.71 -44.62
CA ALA A 12 18.76 3.62 -44.08
C ALA A 12 18.35 2.16 -43.83
N ALA A 13 18.75 1.21 -44.67
CA ALA A 13 18.50 -0.22 -44.44
C ALA A 13 19.28 -0.80 -43.24
N ALA A 14 20.49 -0.27 -42.98
CA ALA A 14 21.28 -0.68 -41.80
C ALA A 14 20.69 -0.15 -40.47
N LEU A 15 20.06 1.01 -40.50
CA LEU A 15 19.38 1.58 -39.31
C LEU A 15 18.09 0.85 -38.93
N THR A 16 17.38 0.27 -39.94
CA THR A 16 16.15 -0.50 -39.66
C THR A 16 16.46 -1.91 -39.15
N ALA A 17 17.66 -2.47 -39.45
CA ALA A 17 18.06 -3.78 -38.92
C ALA A 17 18.43 -3.77 -37.42
N GLN A 18 18.81 -2.62 -36.88
CA GLN A 18 19.13 -2.50 -35.44
C GLN A 18 17.91 -2.34 -34.53
N ALA A 19 16.75 -1.93 -35.05
CA ALA A 19 15.54 -1.76 -34.27
C ALA A 19 14.86 -3.09 -33.86
N GLN A 20 15.35 -4.24 -34.34
CA GLN A 20 14.78 -5.56 -34.03
C GLN A 20 15.62 -6.41 -33.06
N GLN A 21 16.74 -5.90 -32.52
CA GLN A 21 17.53 -6.60 -31.51
C GLN A 21 16.87 -6.48 -30.13
N GLY A 22 15.94 -7.35 -29.85
CA GLY A 22 15.26 -7.45 -28.54
C GLY A 22 13.82 -7.91 -28.62
N GLY A 23 13.19 -7.92 -29.79
CA GLY A 23 11.85 -8.46 -29.99
C GLY A 23 11.84 -9.99 -30.17
N ILE A 24 10.73 -10.64 -29.84
CA ILE A 24 10.51 -12.06 -30.10
C ILE A 24 10.41 -12.26 -31.63
N SER A 25 11.38 -12.93 -32.23
CA SER A 25 11.32 -13.27 -33.64
C SER A 25 10.30 -14.37 -33.94
N GLY A 26 9.86 -14.48 -35.21
CA GLY A 26 8.97 -15.55 -35.64
C GLY A 26 9.55 -16.95 -35.37
N GLU A 27 10.88 -17.09 -35.48
CA GLU A 27 11.59 -18.34 -35.18
C GLU A 27 11.56 -18.64 -33.68
N MET A 28 11.86 -17.66 -32.79
CA MET A 28 11.73 -17.81 -31.34
C MET A 28 10.31 -18.17 -30.93
N LEU A 29 9.30 -17.53 -31.55
CA LEU A 29 7.90 -17.85 -31.28
C LEU A 29 7.56 -19.30 -31.67
N ASN A 30 8.09 -19.80 -32.80
CA ASN A 30 7.91 -21.18 -33.20
C ASN A 30 8.61 -22.16 -32.26
N GLN A 31 9.81 -21.86 -31.81
CA GLN A 31 10.52 -22.66 -30.80
C GLN A 31 9.76 -22.72 -29.49
N ILE A 32 9.25 -21.60 -29.01
CA ILE A 32 8.40 -21.54 -27.80
C ILE A 32 7.15 -22.41 -27.96
N LYS A 33 6.44 -22.29 -29.09
CA LYS A 33 5.26 -23.12 -29.37
C LYS A 33 5.58 -24.62 -29.43
N GLN A 34 6.71 -25.01 -30.02
CA GLN A 34 7.13 -26.40 -30.13
C GLN A 34 7.64 -26.98 -28.79
N SER A 35 8.22 -26.16 -27.93
CA SER A 35 8.70 -26.59 -26.62
C SER A 35 7.57 -26.92 -25.65
N TYR A 36 6.37 -26.34 -25.83
CA TYR A 36 5.26 -26.54 -24.98
C TYR A 36 4.41 -27.78 -25.36
N LYS A 37 4.49 -28.81 -24.54
CA LYS A 37 3.65 -30.03 -24.67
C LYS A 37 2.71 -30.10 -23.47
N ALA A 38 1.46 -29.72 -23.68
CA ALA A 38 0.45 -29.75 -22.61
C ALA A 38 0.11 -31.19 -22.20
N THR A 39 0.36 -31.55 -20.96
CA THR A 39 -0.14 -32.79 -20.35
C THR A 39 -1.62 -32.66 -19.99
N PRO A 40 -2.34 -33.75 -19.66
CA PRO A 40 -3.69 -33.68 -19.12
C PRO A 40 -3.78 -32.81 -17.85
N ALA A 41 -2.76 -32.87 -16.98
CA ALA A 41 -2.67 -32.04 -15.77
C ALA A 41 -2.55 -30.56 -16.10
N ASP A 42 -1.71 -30.18 -17.09
CA ASP A 42 -1.57 -28.78 -17.54
C ASP A 42 -2.90 -28.23 -18.08
N LYS A 43 -3.67 -29.06 -18.78
CA LYS A 43 -4.99 -28.67 -19.29
C LYS A 43 -5.98 -28.44 -18.15
N ALA A 44 -5.98 -29.31 -17.14
CA ALA A 44 -6.85 -29.16 -15.97
C ALA A 44 -6.51 -27.88 -15.17
N ILE A 45 -5.21 -27.65 -14.91
CA ILE A 45 -4.75 -26.45 -14.21
C ILE A 45 -5.10 -25.18 -15.02
N ARG A 46 -4.88 -25.17 -16.32
CA ARG A 46 -5.22 -24.03 -17.18
C ARG A 46 -6.72 -23.73 -17.17
N ASN A 47 -7.57 -24.76 -17.20
CA ASN A 47 -9.02 -24.57 -17.10
C ASN A 47 -9.42 -24.02 -15.74
N ALA A 48 -8.82 -24.51 -14.65
CA ALA A 48 -9.05 -24.00 -13.30
C ALA A 48 -8.62 -22.53 -13.18
N LEU A 49 -7.44 -22.16 -13.68
CA LEU A 49 -6.92 -20.78 -13.72
C LEU A 49 -7.76 -19.85 -14.60
N GLY A 50 -8.40 -20.37 -15.65
CA GLY A 50 -9.28 -19.58 -16.51
C GLY A 50 -10.62 -19.23 -15.87
N GLY A 51 -11.06 -19.98 -14.86
CA GLY A 51 -12.36 -19.81 -14.21
C GLY A 51 -12.31 -19.41 -12.73
N THR A 52 -11.10 -19.39 -12.12
CA THR A 52 -10.96 -19.19 -10.67
C THR A 52 -9.76 -18.31 -10.37
N SER A 53 -9.83 -17.48 -9.31
CA SER A 53 -8.72 -16.64 -8.93
C SER A 53 -7.49 -17.46 -8.50
N ILE A 54 -6.30 -17.01 -8.86
CA ILE A 54 -5.04 -17.66 -8.47
C ILE A 54 -4.93 -17.77 -6.95
N ASN A 55 -5.35 -16.75 -6.20
CA ASN A 55 -5.33 -16.77 -4.73
C ASN A 55 -6.18 -17.91 -4.16
N THR A 56 -7.34 -18.21 -4.76
CA THR A 56 -8.20 -19.31 -4.34
C THR A 56 -7.55 -20.67 -4.63
N LEU A 57 -6.91 -20.82 -5.79
CA LEU A 57 -6.26 -22.06 -6.19
C LEU A 57 -4.95 -22.31 -5.42
N ALA A 58 -4.28 -21.26 -4.97
CA ALA A 58 -3.03 -21.35 -4.19
C ALA A 58 -3.27 -21.78 -2.73
N LEU A 59 -4.53 -21.78 -2.25
CA LEU A 59 -4.83 -22.20 -0.89
C LEU A 59 -4.68 -23.72 -0.75
N ASN A 60 -3.83 -24.16 0.18
CA ASN A 60 -3.79 -25.55 0.58
C ASN A 60 -5.02 -25.88 1.44
N GLN A 61 -5.94 -26.67 0.88
CA GLN A 61 -7.18 -27.01 1.55
C GLN A 61 -6.96 -27.99 2.74
N GLU A 62 -5.90 -28.78 2.70
CA GLU A 62 -5.56 -29.69 3.81
C GLU A 62 -5.17 -28.85 5.05
N ASN A 63 -4.35 -27.83 4.89
CA ASN A 63 -3.96 -26.94 5.99
C ASN A 63 -5.13 -26.16 6.61
N ARG A 64 -6.25 -25.98 5.89
CA ARG A 64 -7.42 -25.28 6.44
C ARG A 64 -8.16 -26.12 7.49
N ALA A 65 -8.08 -27.44 7.41
CA ALA A 65 -8.71 -28.36 8.35
C ALA A 65 -7.95 -28.43 9.69
N ASP A 66 -6.66 -28.06 9.70
CA ASP A 66 -5.78 -28.20 10.87
C ASP A 66 -5.73 -26.94 11.74
N PHE A 67 -6.51 -25.91 11.43
CA PHE A 67 -6.57 -24.71 12.27
C PHE A 67 -7.28 -25.03 13.60
N ASP A 68 -6.50 -25.11 14.68
CA ASP A 68 -7.04 -25.11 16.03
C ASP A 68 -7.54 -23.71 16.39
N THR A 69 -8.84 -23.61 16.66
CA THR A 69 -9.51 -22.34 17.07
C THR A 69 -9.66 -22.24 18.58
N GLU A 70 -9.17 -23.22 19.35
CA GLU A 70 -9.21 -23.21 20.79
C GLU A 70 -7.98 -22.50 21.37
N PHE A 71 -8.21 -21.42 22.10
CA PHE A 71 -7.18 -20.64 22.76
C PHE A 71 -7.32 -20.73 24.27
N SER A 72 -6.20 -20.97 24.98
CA SER A 72 -6.15 -21.00 26.46
C SER A 72 -6.45 -19.64 27.09
N HIS A 73 -6.21 -18.54 26.36
CA HIS A 73 -6.44 -17.17 26.83
C HIS A 73 -7.23 -16.41 25.77
N LYS A 74 -8.37 -15.85 26.17
CA LYS A 74 -9.23 -15.04 25.29
C LYS A 74 -9.39 -13.64 25.90
N VAL A 75 -9.12 -12.62 25.12
CA VAL A 75 -9.44 -11.22 25.48
C VAL A 75 -10.83 -10.91 24.96
N LEU A 76 -11.73 -10.55 25.86
CA LEU A 76 -13.10 -10.20 25.49
C LEU A 76 -13.11 -8.83 24.81
N SER A 77 -13.31 -8.82 23.50
CA SER A 77 -13.62 -7.61 22.74
C SER A 77 -15.11 -7.61 22.41
N LYS A 78 -15.80 -6.54 22.77
CA LYS A 78 -17.22 -6.36 22.44
C LYS A 78 -17.34 -5.60 21.14
N GLY A 79 -17.77 -6.29 20.08
CA GLY A 79 -17.96 -5.71 18.74
C GLY A 79 -16.68 -5.63 17.90
N ILE A 80 -16.87 -5.30 16.64
CA ILE A 80 -15.83 -5.16 15.60
C ILE A 80 -15.77 -3.69 15.21
N THR A 81 -14.56 -3.16 15.00
CA THR A 81 -14.34 -1.84 14.43
C THR A 81 -13.86 -1.97 12.99
N ASP A 82 -14.36 -1.12 12.10
CA ASP A 82 -14.04 -1.14 10.68
C ASP A 82 -13.31 0.15 10.27
N GLN A 83 -12.11 0.00 9.72
CA GLN A 83 -11.29 1.11 9.24
C GLN A 83 -11.73 1.63 7.86
N GLN A 84 -12.67 0.96 7.20
CA GLN A 84 -13.12 1.25 5.86
C GLN A 84 -11.94 1.29 4.85
N SER A 85 -11.97 2.19 3.87
CA SER A 85 -10.95 2.36 2.84
C SER A 85 -9.81 3.29 3.32
N SER A 86 -9.21 2.96 4.48
CA SER A 86 -8.11 3.74 5.06
C SER A 86 -6.93 2.85 5.48
N GLY A 87 -5.71 3.39 5.52
CA GLY A 87 -4.50 2.70 5.99
C GLY A 87 -4.32 2.71 7.50
N ARG A 88 -5.39 2.88 8.29
CA ARG A 88 -5.36 3.05 9.75
C ARG A 88 -5.42 1.75 10.55
N CYS A 89 -5.15 0.58 9.95
CA CYS A 89 -5.21 -0.73 10.65
C CYS A 89 -4.36 -0.75 11.93
N TRP A 90 -3.19 -0.15 11.93
CA TRP A 90 -2.30 -0.01 13.08
C TRP A 90 -2.97 0.72 14.24
N LEU A 91 -3.67 1.81 13.96
CA LEU A 91 -4.37 2.63 14.95
C LEU A 91 -5.60 1.91 15.50
N PHE A 92 -6.44 1.34 14.62
CA PHE A 92 -7.62 0.57 15.01
C PHE A 92 -7.23 -0.61 15.90
N THR A 93 -6.16 -1.33 15.56
CA THR A 93 -5.65 -2.46 16.35
C THR A 93 -5.20 -1.99 17.73
N GLY A 94 -4.38 -0.95 17.81
CA GLY A 94 -3.89 -0.41 19.07
C GLY A 94 -5.02 0.08 19.99
N LEU A 95 -5.96 0.84 19.43
CA LEU A 95 -7.11 1.33 20.19
C LEU A 95 -8.07 0.21 20.63
N ASN A 96 -8.22 -0.85 19.84
CA ASN A 96 -9.02 -2.01 20.23
C ASN A 96 -8.41 -2.79 21.41
N VAL A 97 -7.09 -2.87 21.52
CA VAL A 97 -6.43 -3.46 22.70
C VAL A 97 -6.78 -2.66 23.95
N LEU A 98 -6.62 -1.34 23.90
CA LEU A 98 -6.95 -0.46 25.03
C LEU A 98 -8.44 -0.45 25.37
N ARG A 99 -9.29 -0.46 24.34
CA ARG A 99 -10.75 -0.58 24.47
C ARG A 99 -11.13 -1.83 25.27
N SER A 100 -10.57 -2.99 24.90
CA SER A 100 -10.85 -4.25 25.60
C SER A 100 -10.47 -4.18 27.08
N GLN A 101 -9.33 -3.58 27.40
CA GLN A 101 -8.90 -3.37 28.78
C GLN A 101 -9.84 -2.44 29.56
N MET A 102 -10.29 -1.35 28.93
CA MET A 102 -11.25 -0.40 29.53
C MET A 102 -12.59 -1.07 29.81
N ILE A 103 -13.15 -1.81 28.85
CA ILE A 103 -14.40 -2.54 29.00
C ILE A 103 -14.31 -3.53 30.18
N ALA A 104 -13.22 -4.31 30.25
CA ALA A 104 -13.00 -5.26 31.33
C ALA A 104 -12.83 -4.58 32.70
N LYS A 105 -12.06 -3.49 32.76
CA LYS A 105 -11.75 -2.78 34.01
C LYS A 105 -12.96 -2.08 34.61
N TYR A 106 -13.81 -1.49 33.77
CA TYR A 106 -14.94 -0.66 34.23
C TYR A 106 -16.32 -1.31 34.03
N GLY A 107 -16.36 -2.54 33.54
CA GLY A 107 -17.61 -3.30 33.32
C GLY A 107 -18.52 -2.65 32.28
N LEU A 108 -17.96 -2.02 31.26
CA LEU A 108 -18.75 -1.31 30.24
C LEU A 108 -19.39 -2.30 29.25
N ASP A 109 -20.57 -1.97 28.77
CA ASP A 109 -21.24 -2.77 27.73
C ASP A 109 -20.67 -2.48 26.36
N GLU A 110 -20.51 -1.21 26.01
CA GLU A 110 -19.90 -0.74 24.76
C GLU A 110 -19.03 0.47 25.04
N MET A 111 -17.92 0.54 24.33
CA MET A 111 -17.04 1.69 24.34
C MET A 111 -16.17 1.67 23.09
N GLU A 112 -16.02 2.81 22.45
CA GLU A 112 -15.00 3.05 21.42
C GLU A 112 -14.28 4.36 21.69
N PHE A 113 -12.96 4.36 21.40
CA PHE A 113 -12.19 5.58 21.29
C PHE A 113 -12.37 6.19 19.89
N SER A 114 -12.19 7.49 19.77
CA SER A 114 -12.19 8.16 18.47
C SER A 114 -10.88 7.86 17.72
N GLN A 115 -10.98 7.06 16.69
CA GLN A 115 -9.87 6.80 15.77
C GLN A 115 -9.56 8.07 14.96
N ASN A 116 -10.59 8.83 14.60
CA ASN A 116 -10.43 10.08 13.85
C ASN A 116 -9.65 11.15 14.64
N TYR A 117 -9.86 11.26 15.95
CA TYR A 117 -9.08 12.14 16.82
C TYR A 117 -7.60 11.80 16.81
N CYS A 118 -7.25 10.55 17.07
CA CYS A 118 -5.85 10.10 17.07
C CYS A 118 -5.22 10.23 15.67
N PHE A 119 -5.97 9.92 14.62
CA PHE A 119 -5.51 10.04 13.25
C PHE A 119 -5.23 11.50 12.86
N PHE A 120 -6.04 12.43 13.28
CA PHE A 120 -5.82 13.87 13.05
C PHE A 120 -4.45 14.29 13.61
N TYR A 121 -4.14 13.92 14.84
CA TYR A 121 -2.86 14.28 15.45
C TYR A 121 -1.68 13.52 14.83
N ASP A 122 -1.88 12.25 14.43
CA ASP A 122 -0.87 11.52 13.67
C ASP A 122 -0.52 12.23 12.35
N GLN A 123 -1.52 12.67 11.61
CA GLN A 123 -1.29 13.41 10.37
C GLN A 123 -0.65 14.78 10.62
N LEU A 124 -1.00 15.44 11.71
CA LEU A 124 -0.39 16.72 12.10
C LEU A 124 1.11 16.54 12.45
N GLU A 125 1.46 15.50 13.19
CA GLU A 125 2.86 15.19 13.52
C GLU A 125 3.68 14.81 12.28
N LYS A 126 3.12 13.99 11.41
CA LYS A 126 3.77 13.62 10.14
C LYS A 126 3.96 14.83 9.23
N ALA A 127 2.97 15.72 9.18
CA ALA A 127 3.08 16.97 8.44
C ALA A 127 4.20 17.87 8.99
N ASN A 128 4.28 18.01 10.30
CA ASN A 128 5.35 18.77 10.95
C ASN A 128 6.73 18.17 10.68
N LEU A 129 6.84 16.84 10.78
CA LEU A 129 8.10 16.13 10.46
C LEU A 129 8.50 16.33 8.99
N PHE A 130 7.56 16.26 8.07
CA PHE A 130 7.81 16.53 6.65
C PHE A 130 8.31 17.96 6.43
N LEU A 131 7.63 18.97 7.00
CA LEU A 131 8.03 20.38 6.87
C LEU A 131 9.41 20.63 7.48
N GLN A 132 9.71 20.02 8.64
CA GLN A 132 11.05 20.11 9.22
C GLN A 132 12.10 19.48 8.28
N GLY A 133 11.81 18.34 7.71
CA GLY A 133 12.70 17.70 6.71
C GLY A 133 12.95 18.57 5.48
N ILE A 134 11.94 19.32 5.01
CA ILE A 134 12.10 20.29 3.91
C ILE A 134 13.02 21.45 4.33
N ILE A 135 12.86 21.98 5.54
CA ILE A 135 13.71 23.04 6.08
C ILE A 135 15.16 22.55 6.19
N ASP A 136 15.38 21.39 6.79
CA ASP A 136 16.70 20.80 7.00
C ASP A 136 17.43 20.47 5.68
N THR A 137 16.67 20.24 4.62
CA THR A 137 17.21 19.93 3.28
C THR A 137 17.14 21.12 2.30
N SER A 138 16.77 22.31 2.75
CA SER A 138 16.57 23.50 1.87
C SER A 138 17.80 23.88 1.05
N GLY A 139 19.01 23.65 1.57
CA GLY A 139 20.28 23.89 0.88
C GLY A 139 20.75 22.79 -0.05
N LYS A 140 20.02 21.67 -0.14
CA LYS A 140 20.39 20.54 -0.99
C LYS A 140 19.74 20.64 -2.37
N PRO A 141 20.39 20.10 -3.43
CA PRO A 141 19.80 20.07 -4.77
C PRO A 141 18.60 19.12 -4.84
N MET A 142 17.74 19.30 -5.86
CA MET A 142 16.51 18.52 -6.03
C MET A 142 16.75 17.02 -6.31
N ASP A 143 17.92 16.66 -6.82
CA ASP A 143 18.36 15.28 -7.08
C ASP A 143 19.04 14.62 -5.88
N ASP A 144 19.16 15.31 -4.73
CA ASP A 144 19.56 14.66 -3.47
C ASP A 144 18.53 13.60 -3.10
N LYS A 145 18.99 12.40 -2.74
CA LYS A 145 18.15 11.24 -2.46
C LYS A 145 17.17 11.47 -1.29
N MET A 146 17.56 12.24 -0.29
CA MET A 146 16.68 12.56 0.84
C MET A 146 15.58 13.53 0.41
N VAL A 147 15.92 14.53 -0.40
CA VAL A 147 14.96 15.47 -0.97
C VAL A 147 13.96 14.74 -1.85
N GLU A 148 14.44 13.89 -2.75
CA GLU A 148 13.59 13.08 -3.63
C GLU A 148 12.65 12.18 -2.82
N TRP A 149 13.17 11.54 -1.74
CA TRP A 149 12.38 10.67 -0.87
C TRP A 149 11.28 11.43 -0.13
N LEU A 150 11.58 12.60 0.43
CA LEU A 150 10.60 13.45 1.12
C LEU A 150 9.45 13.84 0.18
N PHE A 151 9.73 14.24 -1.06
CA PHE A 151 8.69 14.61 -2.02
C PHE A 151 7.89 13.42 -2.56
N LYS A 152 8.47 12.23 -2.61
CA LYS A 152 7.76 11.00 -2.98
C LYS A 152 6.85 10.49 -1.86
N HIS A 153 7.19 10.78 -0.59
CA HIS A 153 6.50 10.24 0.58
C HIS A 153 6.17 11.35 1.59
N PRO A 154 5.43 12.39 1.19
CA PRO A 154 5.18 13.54 2.06
C PRO A 154 4.33 13.18 3.27
N LEU A 155 3.33 12.32 3.10
CA LEU A 155 2.44 11.83 4.15
C LEU A 155 2.01 10.40 3.87
N SER A 156 1.74 9.65 4.95
CA SER A 156 1.19 8.30 4.90
C SER A 156 0.15 8.14 6.00
N ASP A 157 -0.92 7.39 5.71
CA ASP A 157 -1.92 6.98 6.71
C ASP A 157 -1.52 5.71 7.46
N GLY A 158 -0.44 5.03 7.04
CA GLY A 158 0.14 3.88 7.72
C GLY A 158 0.90 4.26 8.99
N GLY A 159 1.11 3.27 9.87
CA GLY A 159 1.87 3.45 11.11
C GLY A 159 2.13 2.13 11.83
N GLN A 160 2.68 2.23 13.03
CA GLN A 160 3.02 1.09 13.89
C GLN A 160 2.47 1.32 15.30
N PHE A 161 2.53 0.29 16.16
CA PHE A 161 2.04 0.36 17.53
C PHE A 161 2.73 1.45 18.36
N THR A 162 4.02 1.69 18.14
CA THR A 162 4.76 2.79 18.79
C THR A 162 4.13 4.15 18.48
N GLY A 163 3.68 4.37 17.25
CA GLY A 163 2.95 5.59 16.90
C GLY A 163 1.62 5.75 17.64
N VAL A 164 0.91 4.64 17.93
CA VAL A 164 -0.30 4.69 18.79
C VAL A 164 0.07 5.18 20.18
N SER A 165 1.12 4.61 20.78
CA SER A 165 1.61 4.99 22.10
C SER A 165 1.98 6.46 22.18
N ASP A 166 2.78 6.93 21.22
CA ASP A 166 3.28 8.32 21.17
C ASP A 166 2.13 9.32 21.04
N ILE A 167 1.14 9.05 20.19
CA ILE A 167 -0.04 9.90 20.03
C ILE A 167 -0.88 9.93 21.32
N ILE A 168 -1.07 8.79 21.95
CA ILE A 168 -1.85 8.71 23.20
C ILE A 168 -1.14 9.41 24.34
N GLU A 169 0.15 9.23 24.49
CA GLU A 169 0.93 9.89 25.54
C GLU A 169 0.92 11.42 25.38
N LYS A 170 0.98 11.90 24.14
CA LYS A 170 1.06 13.34 23.88
C LYS A 170 -0.31 14.03 23.87
N TYR A 171 -1.34 13.40 23.30
CA TYR A 171 -2.64 14.03 23.04
C TYR A 171 -3.80 13.41 23.82
N GLY A 172 -3.58 12.26 24.43
CA GLY A 172 -4.62 11.53 25.16
C GLY A 172 -5.58 10.78 24.26
N LEU A 173 -6.68 10.32 24.87
CA LEU A 173 -7.76 9.60 24.23
C LEU A 173 -9.09 10.28 24.49
N VAL A 174 -9.98 10.26 23.52
CA VAL A 174 -11.35 10.73 23.66
C VAL A 174 -12.35 9.66 23.20
N PRO A 175 -13.58 9.65 23.72
CA PRO A 175 -14.65 8.78 23.22
C PRO A 175 -14.95 9.06 21.74
N LYS A 176 -15.44 8.06 21.02
CA LYS A 176 -15.81 8.18 19.60
C LYS A 176 -16.78 9.34 19.32
N SER A 177 -17.67 9.63 20.25
CA SER A 177 -18.65 10.73 20.16
C SER A 177 -18.03 12.13 20.18
N ALA A 178 -16.80 12.29 20.70
CA ALA A 178 -16.12 13.58 20.76
C ALA A 178 -15.59 14.03 19.38
N MET A 179 -15.18 13.08 18.55
CA MET A 179 -14.77 13.34 17.17
C MET A 179 -15.14 12.12 16.31
N VAL A 180 -16.30 12.20 15.67
CA VAL A 180 -16.85 11.12 14.83
C VAL A 180 -16.08 10.96 13.53
N GLU A 181 -16.18 9.78 12.91
CA GLU A 181 -15.62 9.53 11.60
C GLU A 181 -16.29 10.41 10.54
N THR A 182 -15.53 10.73 9.51
CA THR A 182 -15.97 11.49 8.35
C THR A 182 -15.71 10.69 7.08
N PHE A 183 -16.34 11.05 5.97
CA PHE A 183 -16.05 10.42 4.69
C PHE A 183 -14.54 10.44 4.36
N SER A 184 -13.85 11.54 4.65
CA SER A 184 -12.41 11.66 4.37
C SER A 184 -11.54 10.82 5.29
N SER A 185 -11.92 10.64 6.56
CA SER A 185 -11.20 9.75 7.47
C SER A 185 -11.43 8.27 7.15
N GLU A 186 -12.60 7.93 6.64
CA GLU A 186 -12.93 6.58 6.17
C GLU A 186 -12.38 6.27 4.76
N ASN A 187 -11.98 7.30 3.98
CA ASN A 187 -11.45 7.19 2.62
C ASN A 187 -10.20 8.06 2.45
N THR A 188 -9.13 7.69 3.15
CA THR A 188 -7.92 8.52 3.32
C THR A 188 -7.12 8.76 2.05
N GLY A 189 -7.22 7.89 1.04
CA GLY A 189 -6.40 7.98 -0.17
C GLY A 189 -6.55 9.32 -0.92
N LYS A 190 -7.79 9.83 -1.08
CA LYS A 190 -8.01 11.13 -1.76
C LYS A 190 -7.54 12.30 -0.91
N MET A 191 -7.79 12.27 0.38
CA MET A 191 -7.35 13.29 1.32
C MET A 191 -5.81 13.35 1.34
N SER A 192 -5.12 12.22 1.47
CA SER A 192 -3.66 12.14 1.46
C SER A 192 -3.07 12.69 0.16
N SER A 193 -3.69 12.38 -1.00
CA SER A 193 -3.26 12.91 -2.30
C SER A 193 -3.36 14.44 -2.36
N LEU A 194 -4.45 15.01 -1.87
CA LEU A 194 -4.65 16.48 -1.88
C LEU A 194 -3.66 17.19 -0.95
N ILE A 195 -3.42 16.63 0.22
CA ILE A 195 -2.44 17.18 1.16
C ILE A 195 -1.02 17.06 0.57
N ALA A 196 -0.67 15.93 -0.03
CA ALA A 196 0.62 15.74 -0.67
C ALA A 196 0.88 16.76 -1.79
N VAL A 197 -0.12 17.02 -2.65
CA VAL A 197 -0.03 18.06 -3.70
C VAL A 197 0.20 19.43 -3.07
N SER A 198 -0.52 19.78 -2.01
CA SER A 198 -0.35 21.07 -1.33
C SER A 198 1.07 21.25 -0.79
N TYR A 199 1.67 20.21 -0.23
CA TYR A 199 3.04 20.26 0.31
C TYR A 199 4.12 20.32 -0.78
N THR A 200 3.91 19.69 -1.93
CA THR A 200 4.88 19.76 -3.04
C THR A 200 4.99 21.16 -3.61
N HIS A 201 3.95 21.99 -3.49
CA HIS A 201 3.97 23.40 -3.91
C HIS A 201 4.72 24.34 -2.95
N LEU A 202 5.03 23.93 -1.72
CA LEU A 202 5.71 24.80 -0.75
C LEU A 202 7.19 25.05 -1.07
N ARG A 203 7.81 24.33 -1.99
CA ARG A 203 9.20 24.50 -2.41
C ARG A 203 9.35 25.16 -3.78
N ALA A 204 8.25 25.39 -4.50
CA ALA A 204 8.25 26.12 -5.77
C ALA A 204 8.27 27.63 -5.54
#